data_c784511b476cffba7ae6eb4f39458258
#
_entry.id   c784511b476cffba7ae6eb4f39458258
#
_cell.length_a   1.000
_cell.length_b   1.000
_cell.length_c   1.000
_cell.angle_alpha   90.00
_cell.angle_beta   90.00
_cell.angle_gamma   90.00
#
_symmetry.space_group_name_H-M   'P 1'
#
loop_
_entity.id
_entity.type
_entity.pdbx_description
1 polymer ?
#
loop_
_entity_poly.entity_id
_entity_poly.type
_entity_poly.pdbx_seq_one_letter_code
_entity_poly.pdbx_strand_id
1 'polypeptide(L)'
;MESQAAFVLLAFLYLASPLATVQAVTKIKVLTAADTPMTLECDNRTASDKTVDWQKEGVDVRVAFAGKEEIVKFNSENGTLVILKDHESAFGNYTCNTTSLGNASALYRIVPKPTAILLESVSVVEGEKLHLVCSGRQTAGVKISWTFAGKSYNTSEGRVRLSRDEDRGINRAVLNVDNIEMNDRGNVTCHVSYDWSDTTEGHFAKADALLRVKDKLAALWPFLGICAEVVVLCAIILIYEKKRNKAELEESDTDQSPDTKPTPNKDSDVRQRK
;
A
#
# COMPACT_ATOMS: atom_id res chain seq x y z
N MET A 1 -20.17 5.33 75.91
CA MET A 1 -19.08 5.99 75.18
C MET A 1 -18.91 5.49 73.75
N GLU A 2 -19.78 4.60 73.23
CA GLU A 2 -19.72 4.04 71.89
C GLU A 2 -20.55 4.79 70.84
N SER A 3 -21.42 5.71 71.22
CA SER A 3 -22.33 6.37 70.28
C SER A 3 -21.72 7.61 69.57
N GLN A 4 -20.67 8.22 70.12
CA GLN A 4 -20.04 9.40 69.49
C GLN A 4 -19.00 9.08 68.42
N ALA A 5 -18.37 7.91 68.47
CA ALA A 5 -17.38 7.48 67.46
C ALA A 5 -17.99 7.13 66.08
N ALA A 6 -19.24 6.62 66.07
CA ALA A 6 -19.99 6.27 64.90
C ALA A 6 -20.40 7.50 64.04
N PHE A 7 -20.72 8.63 64.68
CA PHE A 7 -21.14 9.85 64.02
C PHE A 7 -19.95 10.58 63.34
N VAL A 8 -18.76 10.50 63.93
CA VAL A 8 -17.57 11.11 63.37
C VAL A 8 -17.08 10.34 62.11
N LEU A 9 -17.18 9.01 62.11
CA LEU A 9 -16.84 8.18 60.95
C LEU A 9 -17.80 8.36 59.79
N LEU A 10 -19.10 8.56 60.05
CA LEU A 10 -20.09 8.85 59.01
C LEU A 10 -19.94 10.24 58.40
N ALA A 11 -19.47 11.24 59.16
CA ALA A 11 -19.21 12.58 58.65
C ALA A 11 -17.98 12.64 57.74
N PHE A 12 -16.96 11.80 57.95
CA PHE A 12 -15.80 11.72 57.07
C PHE A 12 -16.08 10.97 55.73
N LEU A 13 -17.07 10.07 55.69
CA LEU A 13 -17.48 9.40 54.47
C LEU A 13 -18.29 10.28 53.50
N TYR A 14 -18.92 11.34 53.99
CA TYR A 14 -19.67 12.29 53.14
C TYR A 14 -18.81 13.39 52.50
N LEU A 15 -17.56 13.58 52.90
CA LEU A 15 -16.67 14.61 52.36
C LEU A 15 -15.77 14.10 51.24
N ALA A 16 -15.77 12.82 50.93
CA ALA A 16 -15.12 12.24 49.79
C ALA A 16 -16.07 12.15 48.59
N SER A 17 -16.69 13.25 48.20
CA SER A 17 -17.28 13.38 46.86
C SER A 17 -16.11 13.30 45.87
N PRO A 18 -16.05 12.34 44.95
CA PRO A 18 -15.06 12.40 43.90
C PRO A 18 -15.34 13.69 43.14
N LEU A 19 -14.40 14.62 43.16
CA LEU A 19 -14.36 15.71 42.20
C LEU A 19 -14.38 15.01 40.83
N ALA A 20 -15.54 15.00 40.19
CA ALA A 20 -15.70 14.54 38.84
C ALA A 20 -14.84 15.48 37.98
N THR A 21 -13.60 15.07 37.71
CA THR A 21 -12.77 15.72 36.73
C THR A 21 -13.47 15.53 35.37
N VAL A 22 -14.14 16.57 34.90
CA VAL A 22 -14.68 16.60 33.53
C VAL A 22 -13.49 16.51 32.61
N GLN A 23 -13.24 15.31 32.15
CA GLN A 23 -12.22 15.12 31.11
C GLN A 23 -12.79 15.67 29.82
N ALA A 24 -12.12 16.66 29.27
CA ALA A 24 -12.47 17.20 27.95
C ALA A 24 -12.30 16.07 26.91
N VAL A 25 -13.37 15.79 26.18
CA VAL A 25 -13.35 14.78 25.11
C VAL A 25 -12.58 15.36 23.91
N THR A 26 -11.59 14.62 23.43
CA THR A 26 -10.84 15.04 22.25
C THR A 26 -11.73 14.93 21.01
N LYS A 27 -12.01 16.05 20.37
CA LYS A 27 -12.70 16.12 19.07
C LYS A 27 -11.69 15.98 17.96
N ILE A 28 -11.92 15.01 17.09
CA ILE A 28 -11.04 14.78 15.96
C ILE A 28 -11.69 15.38 14.73
N LYS A 29 -10.94 16.21 13.99
CA LYS A 29 -11.39 16.83 12.75
C LYS A 29 -10.41 16.53 11.63
N VAL A 30 -10.97 16.16 10.48
CA VAL A 30 -10.21 15.89 9.25
C VAL A 30 -10.25 17.11 8.38
N LEU A 31 -9.08 17.61 7.99
CA LEU A 31 -8.97 18.70 7.03
C LEU A 31 -9.16 18.14 5.62
N THR A 32 -10.29 18.44 4.99
CA THR A 32 -10.76 17.75 3.78
C THR A 32 -10.31 18.37 2.47
N ALA A 33 -10.07 19.66 2.44
CA ALA A 33 -9.68 20.35 1.21
C ALA A 33 -8.71 21.50 1.48
N ALA A 34 -7.86 21.76 0.49
CA ALA A 34 -6.84 22.82 0.57
C ALA A 34 -7.42 24.24 0.73
N ASP A 35 -8.65 24.44 0.27
CA ASP A 35 -9.26 25.79 0.16
C ASP A 35 -10.53 25.99 1.01
N THR A 36 -10.91 25.00 1.83
CA THR A 36 -12.04 25.16 2.75
C THR A 36 -11.54 25.47 4.16
N PRO A 37 -11.72 26.70 4.65
CA PRO A 37 -11.32 27.04 6.01
C PRO A 37 -12.07 26.20 7.04
N MET A 38 -11.35 25.67 8.00
CA MET A 38 -11.91 24.93 9.13
C MET A 38 -11.90 25.82 10.37
N THR A 39 -13.08 26.11 10.90
CA THR A 39 -13.19 26.87 12.15
C THR A 39 -13.27 25.93 13.36
N LEU A 40 -12.46 26.22 14.36
CA LEU A 40 -12.48 25.57 15.66
C LEU A 40 -13.06 26.55 16.68
N GLU A 41 -14.02 26.07 17.45
CA GLU A 41 -14.70 26.83 18.48
C GLU A 41 -14.34 26.27 19.87
N CYS A 42 -14.23 27.15 20.83
CA CYS A 42 -13.99 26.76 22.21
C CYS A 42 -15.33 26.42 22.87
N ASP A 43 -15.50 25.18 23.27
CA ASP A 43 -16.74 24.72 23.94
C ASP A 43 -16.91 25.40 25.30
N ASN A 44 -18.16 25.52 25.71
CA ASN A 44 -18.56 26.05 27.03
C ASN A 44 -18.11 27.49 27.28
N ARG A 45 -17.87 28.29 26.22
CA ARG A 45 -17.62 29.70 26.33
C ARG A 45 -18.88 30.41 26.86
N THR A 46 -18.73 31.14 27.96
CA THR A 46 -19.79 32.00 28.51
C THR A 46 -19.59 33.43 28.01
N ALA A 47 -20.65 34.25 28.03
CA ALA A 47 -20.58 35.66 27.66
C ALA A 47 -19.59 36.49 28.54
N SER A 48 -19.22 35.94 29.68
CA SER A 48 -18.24 36.52 30.61
C SER A 48 -16.79 36.19 30.29
N ASP A 49 -16.53 35.20 29.42
CA ASP A 49 -15.19 34.80 29.03
C ASP A 49 -14.61 35.80 28.02
N LYS A 50 -13.86 36.77 28.56
CA LYS A 50 -13.24 37.83 27.74
C LYS A 50 -11.99 37.37 26.97
N THR A 51 -11.34 36.31 27.44
CA THR A 51 -10.10 35.79 26.81
C THR A 51 -10.18 34.31 26.57
N VAL A 52 -9.84 33.91 25.38
CA VAL A 52 -9.71 32.54 24.94
C VAL A 52 -8.28 32.32 24.48
N ASP A 53 -7.61 31.36 25.06
CA ASP A 53 -6.24 31.01 24.69
C ASP A 53 -6.20 29.67 24.00
N TRP A 54 -5.66 29.68 22.77
CA TRP A 54 -5.42 28.52 21.99
C TRP A 54 -3.94 28.10 22.04
N GLN A 55 -3.71 26.83 22.27
CA GLN A 55 -2.39 26.22 22.25
C GLN A 55 -2.36 25.08 21.23
N LYS A 56 -1.24 24.97 20.53
CA LYS A 56 -0.91 23.83 19.69
C LYS A 56 0.25 23.07 20.34
N GLU A 57 0.04 21.78 20.66
CA GLU A 57 1.06 20.98 21.37
C GLU A 57 1.65 21.68 22.61
N GLY A 58 0.82 22.42 23.34
CA GLY A 58 1.25 23.18 24.53
C GLY A 58 1.89 24.54 24.26
N VAL A 59 2.04 24.97 23.02
CA VAL A 59 2.59 26.28 22.62
C VAL A 59 1.46 27.20 22.19
N ASP A 60 1.47 28.47 22.63
CA ASP A 60 0.49 29.47 22.16
C ASP A 60 0.48 29.52 20.62
N VAL A 61 -0.73 29.47 20.05
CA VAL A 61 -0.95 29.46 18.60
C VAL A 61 -0.35 30.70 17.92
N ARG A 62 -0.36 31.84 18.58
CA ARG A 62 0.23 33.07 18.04
C ARG A 62 1.75 32.96 17.91
N VAL A 63 2.38 32.20 18.80
CA VAL A 63 3.83 31.91 18.73
C VAL A 63 4.10 30.79 17.73
N ALA A 64 3.32 29.72 17.75
CA ALA A 64 3.49 28.57 16.87
C ALA A 64 3.32 28.91 15.37
N PHE A 65 2.49 29.91 15.07
CA PHE A 65 2.20 30.37 13.71
C PHE A 65 2.65 31.80 13.43
N ALA A 66 3.57 32.36 14.19
CA ALA A 66 4.14 33.66 13.91
C ALA A 66 4.72 33.71 12.49
N GLY A 67 4.23 34.64 11.66
CA GLY A 67 4.63 34.76 10.25
C GLY A 67 4.04 33.66 9.32
N LYS A 68 3.03 32.93 9.77
CA LYS A 68 2.32 31.87 9.01
C LYS A 68 0.80 32.03 9.12
N GLU A 69 0.32 33.27 9.22
CA GLU A 69 -1.12 33.56 9.36
C GLU A 69 -1.95 33.11 8.17
N GLU A 70 -1.31 32.82 7.03
CA GLU A 70 -1.95 32.23 5.86
C GLU A 70 -2.29 30.73 6.04
N ILE A 71 -1.74 30.06 7.08
CA ILE A 71 -2.02 28.65 7.40
C ILE A 71 -3.06 28.58 8.50
N VAL A 72 -2.85 29.30 9.60
CA VAL A 72 -3.73 29.30 10.77
C VAL A 72 -3.91 30.74 11.24
N LYS A 73 -5.15 31.17 11.40
CA LYS A 73 -5.52 32.49 11.86
C LYS A 73 -6.32 32.43 13.16
N PHE A 74 -5.88 33.14 14.17
CA PHE A 74 -6.63 33.35 15.39
C PHE A 74 -7.51 34.60 15.26
N ASN A 75 -8.81 34.47 15.52
CA ASN A 75 -9.74 35.58 15.61
C ASN A 75 -9.97 35.95 17.09
N SER A 76 -9.40 37.07 17.51
CA SER A 76 -9.49 37.54 18.88
C SER A 76 -10.88 38.03 19.27
N GLU A 77 -11.70 38.49 18.32
CA GLU A 77 -13.03 39.02 18.60
C GLU A 77 -14.01 37.93 19.08
N ASN A 78 -14.02 36.79 18.40
CA ASN A 78 -14.89 35.65 18.74
C ASN A 78 -14.13 34.46 19.32
N GLY A 79 -12.83 34.59 19.58
CA GLY A 79 -12.01 33.53 20.20
C GLY A 79 -11.96 32.24 19.38
N THR A 80 -12.18 32.33 18.06
CA THR A 80 -12.14 31.16 17.16
C THR A 80 -10.78 31.01 16.53
N LEU A 81 -10.40 29.76 16.25
CA LEU A 81 -9.20 29.43 15.50
C LEU A 81 -9.61 28.94 14.11
N VAL A 82 -9.07 29.55 13.06
CA VAL A 82 -9.39 29.20 11.67
C VAL A 82 -8.16 28.60 11.01
N ILE A 83 -8.26 27.37 10.56
CA ILE A 83 -7.24 26.69 9.75
C ILE A 83 -7.59 26.95 8.28
N LEU A 84 -6.69 27.65 7.59
CA LEU A 84 -6.92 28.15 6.23
C LEU A 84 -6.36 27.22 5.16
N LYS A 85 -5.27 26.49 5.46
CA LYS A 85 -4.56 25.65 4.49
C LYS A 85 -4.28 24.26 5.03
N ASP A 86 -4.36 23.28 4.13
CA ASP A 86 -3.90 21.92 4.34
C ASP A 86 -2.35 21.87 4.28
N HIS A 87 -1.72 22.12 5.42
CA HIS A 87 -0.27 22.15 5.58
C HIS A 87 0.15 21.31 6.79
N GLU A 88 1.31 20.67 6.72
CA GLU A 88 1.81 19.79 7.80
C GLU A 88 1.87 20.49 9.16
N SER A 89 2.26 21.77 9.18
CA SER A 89 2.29 22.55 10.43
C SER A 89 0.90 22.77 11.04
N ALA A 90 -0.20 22.61 10.28
CA ALA A 90 -1.55 22.75 10.80
C ALA A 90 -2.07 21.50 11.52
N PHE A 91 -1.44 20.32 11.33
CA PHE A 91 -1.86 19.11 12.01
C PHE A 91 -1.30 19.02 13.42
N GLY A 92 -2.02 18.28 14.26
CA GLY A 92 -1.63 18.06 15.65
C GLY A 92 -2.78 18.33 16.63
N ASN A 93 -2.43 18.42 17.89
CA ASN A 93 -3.39 18.61 18.97
C ASN A 93 -3.49 20.09 19.31
N TYR A 94 -4.73 20.57 19.39
CA TYR A 94 -5.07 21.92 19.77
C TYR A 94 -5.88 21.89 21.06
N THR A 95 -5.52 22.74 22.00
CA THR A 95 -6.26 22.94 23.23
C THR A 95 -6.77 24.37 23.31
N CYS A 96 -8.01 24.51 23.71
CA CYS A 96 -8.60 25.80 24.02
C CYS A 96 -8.83 25.92 25.53
N ASN A 97 -8.35 26.99 26.11
CA ASN A 97 -8.53 27.32 27.50
C ASN A 97 -9.39 28.60 27.63
N THR A 98 -10.34 28.61 28.55
CA THR A 98 -11.10 29.79 28.91
C THR A 98 -10.79 30.21 30.34
N THR A 99 -10.86 31.49 30.61
CA THR A 99 -10.54 32.06 31.93
C THR A 99 -11.46 31.62 33.04
N SER A 100 -12.70 31.21 32.72
CA SER A 100 -13.73 30.81 33.70
C SER A 100 -13.56 29.41 34.25
N LEU A 101 -12.93 28.48 33.51
CA LEU A 101 -12.90 27.05 33.82
C LEU A 101 -11.58 26.53 34.36
N GLY A 102 -10.47 27.29 34.22
CA GLY A 102 -9.14 26.88 34.70
C GLY A 102 -8.56 25.60 34.05
N ASN A 103 -9.38 24.86 33.29
CA ASN A 103 -9.03 23.64 32.59
C ASN A 103 -9.32 23.79 31.09
N ALA A 104 -8.73 22.91 30.28
CA ALA A 104 -9.02 22.87 28.84
C ALA A 104 -10.52 22.73 28.57
N SER A 105 -11.10 23.72 27.86
CA SER A 105 -12.52 23.72 27.50
C SER A 105 -12.81 22.86 26.27
N ALA A 106 -11.82 22.74 25.35
CA ALA A 106 -11.91 21.88 24.19
C ALA A 106 -10.54 21.33 23.78
N LEU A 107 -10.53 20.08 23.37
CA LEU A 107 -9.37 19.39 22.79
C LEU A 107 -9.72 19.01 21.36
N TYR A 108 -8.90 19.44 20.42
CA TYR A 108 -9.02 19.07 19.00
C TYR A 108 -7.78 18.35 18.52
N ARG A 109 -7.97 17.30 17.78
CA ARG A 109 -6.91 16.68 16.99
C ARG A 109 -7.21 16.89 15.52
N ILE A 110 -6.36 17.66 14.86
CA ILE A 110 -6.47 17.95 13.44
C ILE A 110 -5.59 17.00 12.67
N VAL A 111 -6.17 16.31 11.71
CA VAL A 111 -5.49 15.32 10.87
C VAL A 111 -5.74 15.62 9.39
N PRO A 112 -4.81 15.25 8.50
CA PRO A 112 -5.01 15.40 7.06
C PRO A 112 -6.08 14.43 6.55
N LYS A 113 -6.68 14.75 5.40
CA LYS A 113 -7.46 13.79 4.63
C LYS A 113 -6.55 12.60 4.27
N PRO A 114 -6.95 11.37 4.57
CA PRO A 114 -6.16 10.21 4.18
C PRO A 114 -6.11 10.08 2.66
N THR A 115 -5.02 9.56 2.14
CA THR A 115 -4.89 9.17 0.74
C THR A 115 -4.38 7.74 0.66
N ALA A 116 -4.76 7.03 -0.38
CA ALA A 116 -4.28 5.69 -0.67
C ALA A 116 -3.68 5.69 -2.08
N ILE A 117 -2.52 5.09 -2.23
CA ILE A 117 -1.82 4.97 -3.50
C ILE A 117 -1.34 3.53 -3.63
N LEU A 118 -1.69 2.89 -4.73
CA LEU A 118 -1.18 1.59 -5.15
C LEU A 118 -0.61 1.69 -6.57
N LEU A 119 0.17 0.71 -6.97
CA LEU A 119 0.52 0.50 -8.37
C LEU A 119 -0.75 0.20 -9.16
N GLU A 120 -0.93 0.78 -10.34
CA GLU A 120 -2.11 0.56 -11.18
C GLU A 120 -2.28 -0.91 -11.57
N SER A 121 -1.19 -1.62 -11.80
CA SER A 121 -1.20 -3.05 -12.09
C SER A 121 0.06 -3.74 -11.61
N VAL A 122 -0.08 -4.99 -11.20
CA VAL A 122 1.01 -5.88 -10.82
C VAL A 122 0.85 -7.22 -11.54
N SER A 123 1.97 -7.76 -12.03
CA SER A 123 2.01 -9.07 -12.67
C SER A 123 2.84 -10.02 -11.82
N VAL A 124 2.28 -11.17 -11.49
CA VAL A 124 2.92 -12.22 -10.67
C VAL A 124 2.75 -13.55 -11.40
N VAL A 125 3.71 -14.45 -11.29
CA VAL A 125 3.59 -15.80 -11.83
C VAL A 125 2.87 -16.69 -10.81
N GLU A 126 2.04 -17.60 -11.29
CA GLU A 126 1.35 -18.56 -10.44
C GLU A 126 2.34 -19.32 -9.53
N GLY A 127 2.01 -19.41 -8.25
CA GLY A 127 2.86 -20.01 -7.22
C GLY A 127 3.85 -19.04 -6.55
N GLU A 128 4.06 -17.85 -7.10
CA GLU A 128 4.90 -16.82 -6.48
C GLU A 128 4.18 -16.07 -5.38
N LYS A 129 4.89 -15.15 -4.74
CA LYS A 129 4.36 -14.27 -3.70
C LYS A 129 3.98 -12.92 -4.28
N LEU A 130 2.83 -12.42 -3.87
CA LEU A 130 2.42 -11.05 -4.09
C LEU A 130 2.89 -10.19 -2.91
N HIS A 131 3.46 -9.03 -3.20
CA HIS A 131 3.83 -8.01 -2.23
C HIS A 131 3.32 -6.66 -2.71
N LEU A 132 2.42 -6.03 -1.95
CA LEU A 132 1.87 -4.71 -2.24
C LEU A 132 1.96 -3.82 -1.01
N VAL A 133 2.35 -2.57 -1.24
CA VAL A 133 2.43 -1.55 -0.20
C VAL A 133 1.41 -0.46 -0.49
N CYS A 134 0.47 -0.26 0.42
CA CYS A 134 -0.46 0.86 0.36
C CYS A 134 0.24 2.10 0.87
N SER A 135 0.60 2.99 -0.04
CA SER A 135 1.23 4.27 0.27
C SER A 135 0.22 5.41 0.25
N GLY A 136 0.67 6.60 0.61
CA GLY A 136 -0.14 7.80 0.62
C GLY A 136 0.04 8.60 1.90
N ARG A 137 -0.78 9.64 2.05
CA ARG A 137 -0.77 10.52 3.20
C ARG A 137 -1.55 9.87 4.35
N GLN A 138 -0.83 9.27 5.25
CA GLN A 138 -1.36 8.51 6.38
C GLN A 138 -0.66 8.98 7.65
N THR A 139 -1.44 9.16 8.72
CA THR A 139 -0.93 9.57 10.04
C THR A 139 -1.25 8.50 11.07
N ALA A 140 -0.70 8.66 12.27
CA ALA A 140 -1.01 7.77 13.39
C ALA A 140 -2.54 7.69 13.64
N GLY A 141 -3.05 6.48 13.87
CA GLY A 141 -4.48 6.21 14.07
C GLY A 141 -5.25 5.86 12.80
N VAL A 142 -4.56 5.73 11.67
CA VAL A 142 -5.15 5.20 10.43
C VAL A 142 -5.37 3.70 10.54
N LYS A 143 -6.53 3.24 10.05
CA LYS A 143 -6.85 1.82 9.80
C LYS A 143 -6.70 1.50 8.33
N ILE A 144 -5.98 0.44 8.04
CA ILE A 144 -5.87 -0.11 6.70
C ILE A 144 -6.51 -1.49 6.67
N SER A 145 -7.33 -1.71 5.64
CA SER A 145 -7.89 -3.01 5.29
C SER A 145 -7.73 -3.24 3.78
N TRP A 146 -7.75 -4.50 3.40
CA TRP A 146 -7.53 -4.91 2.03
C TRP A 146 -8.69 -5.73 1.51
N THR A 147 -9.02 -5.53 0.25
CA THR A 147 -9.90 -6.45 -0.48
C THR A 147 -9.05 -7.19 -1.50
N PHE A 148 -9.06 -8.53 -1.42
CA PHE A 148 -8.30 -9.42 -2.29
C PHE A 148 -9.15 -10.63 -2.62
N ALA A 149 -9.20 -11.03 -3.89
CA ALA A 149 -10.01 -12.15 -4.39
C ALA A 149 -11.47 -12.10 -3.89
N GLY A 150 -12.07 -10.89 -3.86
CA GLY A 150 -13.46 -10.68 -3.44
C GLY A 150 -13.71 -10.73 -1.92
N LYS A 151 -12.69 -10.97 -1.10
CA LYS A 151 -12.78 -11.00 0.37
C LYS A 151 -12.06 -9.81 1.00
N SER A 152 -12.64 -9.26 2.08
CA SER A 152 -12.00 -8.18 2.85
C SER A 152 -11.17 -8.74 3.99
N TYR A 153 -9.96 -8.18 4.16
CA TYR A 153 -8.99 -8.56 5.18
C TYR A 153 -8.62 -7.34 6.02
N ASN A 154 -8.84 -7.44 7.31
CA ASN A 154 -8.38 -6.50 8.34
C ASN A 154 -7.38 -7.12 9.31
N THR A 155 -7.19 -8.43 9.22
CA THR A 155 -6.21 -9.24 9.94
C THR A 155 -5.58 -10.26 9.00
N SER A 156 -4.41 -10.78 9.37
CA SER A 156 -3.78 -11.86 8.61
C SER A 156 -4.59 -13.15 8.72
N GLU A 157 -4.84 -13.82 7.60
CA GLU A 157 -5.62 -15.06 7.53
C GLU A 157 -5.11 -15.96 6.41
N GLY A 158 -4.81 -17.23 6.73
CA GLY A 158 -4.35 -18.22 5.77
C GLY A 158 -3.08 -17.80 5.04
N ARG A 159 -3.14 -17.72 3.71
CA ARG A 159 -2.02 -17.29 2.85
C ARG A 159 -1.87 -15.76 2.76
N VAL A 160 -2.85 -15.00 3.26
CA VAL A 160 -2.83 -13.54 3.29
C VAL A 160 -2.22 -13.06 4.59
N ARG A 161 -1.15 -12.29 4.51
CA ARG A 161 -0.46 -11.69 5.65
C ARG A 161 -0.44 -10.18 5.49
N LEU A 162 -0.87 -9.50 6.54
CA LEU A 162 -0.82 -8.05 6.65
C LEU A 162 0.32 -7.68 7.60
N SER A 163 1.25 -6.89 7.14
CA SER A 163 2.38 -6.42 7.93
C SER A 163 2.44 -4.91 8.01
N ARG A 164 3.26 -4.45 8.95
CA ARG A 164 3.55 -3.03 9.12
C ARG A 164 4.49 -2.57 8.03
N ASP A 165 4.31 -1.35 7.58
CA ASP A 165 5.33 -0.60 6.87
C ASP A 165 6.28 0.01 7.92
N GLU A 166 7.48 -0.51 8.00
CA GLU A 166 8.45 -0.13 9.04
C GLU A 166 8.97 1.29 8.84
N ASP A 167 9.12 1.74 7.59
CA ASP A 167 9.62 3.07 7.27
C ASP A 167 8.66 4.17 7.74
N ARG A 168 7.36 3.94 7.56
CA ARG A 168 6.31 4.91 7.93
C ARG A 168 5.63 4.58 9.25
N GLY A 169 5.90 3.43 9.82
CA GLY A 169 5.28 2.97 11.07
C GLY A 169 3.78 2.69 10.98
N ILE A 170 3.26 2.43 9.78
CA ILE A 170 1.83 2.22 9.55
C ILE A 170 1.49 0.72 9.57
N ASN A 171 0.61 0.34 10.50
CA ASN A 171 0.17 -1.04 10.63
C ASN A 171 -0.70 -1.48 9.45
N ARG A 172 -0.51 -2.73 8.98
CA ARG A 172 -1.29 -3.36 7.91
C ARG A 172 -1.18 -2.66 6.55
N ALA A 173 -0.18 -1.79 6.38
CA ALA A 173 0.05 -1.10 5.12
C ALA A 173 0.60 -2.03 4.02
N VAL A 174 1.14 -3.18 4.41
CA VAL A 174 1.74 -4.14 3.49
C VAL A 174 0.87 -5.40 3.40
N LEU A 175 0.44 -5.73 2.19
CA LEU A 175 -0.23 -6.97 1.85
C LEU A 175 0.79 -7.94 1.25
N ASN A 176 0.94 -9.09 1.89
CA ASN A 176 1.72 -10.21 1.38
C ASN A 176 0.78 -11.40 1.18
N VAL A 177 0.80 -12.00 -0.01
CA VAL A 177 0.03 -13.22 -0.29
C VAL A 177 0.99 -14.28 -0.78
N ASP A 178 1.04 -15.40 -0.08
CA ASP A 178 1.84 -16.55 -0.48
C ASP A 178 1.08 -17.38 -1.52
N ASN A 179 1.81 -17.99 -2.45
CA ASN A 179 1.27 -18.94 -3.43
C ASN A 179 0.06 -18.38 -4.19
N ILE A 180 0.29 -17.39 -5.04
CA ILE A 180 -0.74 -16.80 -5.89
C ILE A 180 -1.28 -17.84 -6.87
N GLU A 181 -2.59 -17.89 -7.02
CA GLU A 181 -3.32 -18.80 -7.91
C GLU A 181 -3.94 -18.04 -9.08
N MET A 182 -4.23 -18.76 -10.18
CA MET A 182 -4.86 -18.16 -11.35
C MET A 182 -6.21 -17.52 -11.05
N ASN A 183 -6.94 -18.05 -10.06
CA ASN A 183 -8.22 -17.51 -9.61
C ASN A 183 -8.11 -16.20 -8.81
N ASP A 184 -6.91 -15.81 -8.41
CA ASP A 184 -6.67 -14.56 -7.68
C ASP A 184 -6.63 -13.32 -8.59
N ARG A 185 -6.73 -13.52 -9.90
CA ARG A 185 -6.80 -12.42 -10.87
C ARG A 185 -7.93 -11.48 -10.54
N GLY A 186 -7.68 -10.19 -10.64
CA GLY A 186 -8.68 -9.17 -10.43
C GLY A 186 -8.16 -7.97 -9.68
N ASN A 187 -9.07 -7.17 -9.17
CA ASN A 187 -8.70 -5.98 -8.44
C ASN A 187 -8.33 -6.32 -7.00
N VAL A 188 -7.22 -5.73 -6.57
CA VAL A 188 -6.79 -5.67 -5.17
C VAL A 188 -6.99 -4.24 -4.72
N THR A 189 -7.74 -4.04 -3.65
CA THR A 189 -8.06 -2.70 -3.14
C THR A 189 -7.48 -2.50 -1.75
N CYS A 190 -6.80 -1.39 -1.55
CA CYS A 190 -6.42 -0.88 -0.24
C CYS A 190 -7.47 0.14 0.21
N HIS A 191 -8.03 -0.05 1.39
CA HIS A 191 -8.93 0.88 2.04
C HIS A 191 -8.21 1.52 3.23
N VAL A 192 -8.20 2.83 3.26
CA VAL A 192 -7.58 3.64 4.32
C VAL A 192 -8.66 4.47 4.98
N SER A 193 -8.82 4.36 6.28
CA SER A 193 -9.78 5.14 7.07
C SER A 193 -9.20 5.49 8.44
N TYR A 194 -9.77 6.49 9.09
CA TYR A 194 -9.50 6.72 10.51
C TYR A 194 -10.43 5.89 11.37
N ASP A 195 -9.96 5.49 12.54
CA ASP A 195 -10.65 4.58 13.47
C ASP A 195 -11.98 5.12 14.01
N TRP A 196 -12.08 6.44 14.08
CA TRP A 196 -13.25 7.17 14.61
C TRP A 196 -14.18 7.68 13.50
N SER A 197 -13.88 7.40 12.25
CA SER A 197 -14.67 7.92 11.14
C SER A 197 -15.88 7.04 10.92
N ASP A 198 -17.05 7.56 11.23
CA ASP A 198 -18.23 7.19 10.50
C ASP A 198 -17.98 7.49 9.01
N THR A 199 -18.65 6.79 8.13
CA THR A 199 -18.48 6.79 6.67
C THR A 199 -18.73 8.14 5.97
N THR A 200 -18.46 9.26 6.64
CA THR A 200 -18.60 10.61 6.10
C THR A 200 -17.50 10.89 5.06
N GLU A 201 -17.86 11.51 3.99
CA GLU A 201 -16.93 11.90 2.93
C GLU A 201 -15.70 12.63 3.49
N GLY A 202 -14.52 12.25 3.01
CA GLY A 202 -13.25 12.85 3.43
C GLY A 202 -12.49 12.09 4.52
N HIS A 203 -13.12 11.11 5.18
CA HIS A 203 -12.48 10.33 6.25
C HIS A 203 -11.91 9.00 5.77
N PHE A 204 -12.11 8.65 4.53
CA PHE A 204 -11.57 7.44 3.92
C PHE A 204 -10.95 7.70 2.56
N ALA A 205 -10.07 6.81 2.15
CA ALA A 205 -9.51 6.74 0.81
C ALA A 205 -9.42 5.27 0.37
N LYS A 206 -9.43 5.04 -0.93
CA LYS A 206 -9.18 3.73 -1.52
C LYS A 206 -8.26 3.85 -2.72
N ALA A 207 -7.50 2.80 -2.98
CA ALA A 207 -6.73 2.65 -4.20
C ALA A 207 -6.86 1.20 -4.68
N ASP A 208 -6.96 1.06 -5.99
CA ASP A 208 -7.13 -0.22 -6.66
C ASP A 208 -5.89 -0.56 -7.47
N ALA A 209 -5.50 -1.84 -7.48
CA ALA A 209 -4.44 -2.38 -8.30
C ALA A 209 -4.97 -3.60 -9.06
N LEU A 210 -4.72 -3.68 -10.36
CA LEU A 210 -5.08 -4.84 -11.16
C LEU A 210 -4.01 -5.93 -11.03
N LEU A 211 -4.36 -7.04 -10.37
CA LEU A 211 -3.51 -8.22 -10.28
C LEU A 211 -3.67 -9.09 -11.53
N ARG A 212 -2.56 -9.28 -12.23
CA ARG A 212 -2.43 -10.18 -13.39
C ARG A 212 -1.61 -11.38 -12.99
N VAL A 213 -2.19 -12.56 -13.00
CA VAL A 213 -1.48 -13.81 -12.74
C VAL A 213 -1.10 -14.46 -14.06
N LYS A 214 0.19 -14.72 -14.25
CA LYS A 214 0.73 -15.41 -15.42
C LYS A 214 0.88 -16.89 -15.10
N ASP A 215 0.52 -17.73 -16.06
CA ASP A 215 0.77 -19.16 -15.97
C ASP A 215 2.29 -19.43 -15.94
N LYS A 216 2.75 -20.21 -14.98
CA LYS A 216 4.16 -20.65 -14.88
C LYS A 216 4.62 -21.49 -16.05
N LEU A 217 3.69 -22.15 -16.73
CA LEU A 217 3.97 -22.97 -17.90
C LEU A 217 3.91 -22.20 -19.22
N ALA A 218 3.51 -20.93 -19.21
CA ALA A 218 3.36 -20.13 -20.42
C ALA A 218 4.65 -20.04 -21.26
N ALA A 219 5.81 -20.07 -20.63
CA ALA A 219 7.10 -20.05 -21.31
C ALA A 219 7.47 -21.39 -21.94
N LEU A 220 6.86 -22.51 -21.54
CA LEU A 220 7.16 -23.82 -22.10
C LEU A 220 6.55 -24.01 -23.49
N TRP A 221 5.43 -23.38 -23.81
CA TRP A 221 4.75 -23.54 -25.12
C TRP A 221 5.62 -23.13 -26.29
N PRO A 222 6.26 -21.96 -26.32
CA PRO A 222 7.19 -21.58 -27.38
C PRO A 222 8.40 -22.54 -27.48
N PHE A 223 8.94 -22.95 -26.32
CA PHE A 223 10.05 -23.89 -26.28
C PHE A 223 9.69 -25.27 -26.87
N LEU A 224 8.52 -25.82 -26.52
CA LEU A 224 8.01 -27.07 -27.10
C LEU A 224 7.78 -26.96 -28.60
N GLY A 225 7.33 -25.80 -29.10
CA GLY A 225 7.21 -25.50 -30.52
C GLY A 225 8.54 -25.63 -31.25
N ILE A 226 9.58 -24.98 -30.74
CA ILE A 226 10.96 -25.06 -31.32
C ILE A 226 11.47 -26.49 -31.27
N CYS A 227 11.30 -27.20 -30.14
CA CYS A 227 11.72 -28.62 -30.07
C CYS A 227 11.01 -29.49 -31.08
N ALA A 228 9.71 -29.30 -31.28
CA ALA A 228 8.93 -30.04 -32.26
C ALA A 228 9.44 -29.79 -33.69
N GLU A 229 9.73 -28.53 -34.05
CA GLU A 229 10.31 -28.17 -35.36
C GLU A 229 11.64 -28.86 -35.58
N VAL A 230 12.54 -28.83 -34.58
CA VAL A 230 13.86 -29.49 -34.67
C VAL A 230 13.71 -31.00 -34.85
N VAL A 231 12.82 -31.65 -34.11
CA VAL A 231 12.56 -33.08 -34.26
C VAL A 231 12.05 -33.43 -35.65
N VAL A 232 11.11 -32.64 -36.21
CA VAL A 232 10.58 -32.83 -37.56
C VAL A 232 11.68 -32.68 -38.59
N LEU A 233 12.52 -31.63 -38.47
CA LEU A 233 13.66 -31.43 -39.40
C LEU A 233 14.66 -32.59 -39.36
N CYS A 234 15.03 -33.04 -38.13
CA CYS A 234 15.90 -34.20 -37.97
C CYS A 234 15.30 -35.48 -38.60
N ALA A 235 14.00 -35.71 -38.42
CA ALA A 235 13.32 -36.84 -39.02
C ALA A 235 13.34 -36.77 -40.55
N ILE A 236 13.10 -35.61 -41.13
CA ILE A 236 13.18 -35.40 -42.61
C ILE A 236 14.59 -35.68 -43.12
N ILE A 237 15.61 -35.16 -42.45
CA ILE A 237 17.01 -35.36 -42.84
C ILE A 237 17.37 -36.85 -42.81
N LEU A 238 17.01 -37.56 -41.73
CA LEU A 238 17.27 -39.00 -41.60
C LEU A 238 16.57 -39.83 -42.67
N ILE A 239 15.34 -39.48 -42.98
CA ILE A 239 14.59 -40.17 -44.08
C ILE A 239 15.26 -39.91 -45.41
N TYR A 240 15.68 -38.66 -45.65
CA TYR A 240 16.35 -38.27 -46.89
C TYR A 240 17.69 -38.99 -47.07
N GLU A 241 18.55 -39.01 -46.03
CA GLU A 241 19.83 -39.72 -46.03
C GLU A 241 19.67 -41.22 -46.22
N LYS A 242 18.66 -41.83 -45.50
CA LYS A 242 18.36 -43.27 -45.70
C LYS A 242 17.94 -43.60 -47.15
N LYS A 243 17.16 -42.70 -47.76
CA LYS A 243 16.74 -42.86 -49.17
C LYS A 243 17.93 -42.68 -50.14
N ARG A 244 18.83 -41.73 -49.89
CA ARG A 244 20.02 -41.51 -50.71
C ARG A 244 20.99 -42.67 -50.61
N ASN A 245 21.29 -43.15 -49.39
CA ASN A 245 22.17 -44.30 -49.19
C ASN A 245 21.62 -45.58 -49.82
N LYS A 246 20.28 -45.76 -49.87
CA LYS A 246 19.70 -46.88 -50.60
C LYS A 246 19.85 -46.74 -52.09
N ALA A 247 19.72 -45.54 -52.65
CA ALA A 247 19.91 -45.30 -54.09
C ALA A 247 21.40 -45.49 -54.50
N GLU A 248 22.36 -45.07 -53.68
CA GLU A 248 23.81 -45.27 -53.90
C GLU A 248 24.19 -46.75 -53.81
N LEU A 249 23.50 -47.59 -53.00
CA LEU A 249 23.70 -49.02 -52.95
C LEU A 249 23.11 -49.74 -54.17
N GLU A 250 21.98 -49.28 -54.70
CA GLU A 250 21.36 -49.84 -55.90
C GLU A 250 22.14 -49.45 -57.17
N GLU A 251 22.82 -48.30 -57.23
CA GLU A 251 23.70 -47.88 -58.30
C GLU A 251 25.06 -48.63 -58.29
N SER A 252 25.54 -49.03 -57.11
CA SER A 252 26.78 -49.83 -56.96
C SER A 252 26.66 -51.30 -57.41
N ASP A 253 25.44 -51.84 -57.44
CA ASP A 253 25.21 -53.22 -57.89
C ASP A 253 25.01 -53.35 -59.41
N THR A 254 25.01 -52.24 -60.19
CA THR A 254 24.75 -52.27 -61.64
C THR A 254 26.03 -52.15 -62.48
N ASP A 255 27.20 -51.90 -61.88
CA ASP A 255 28.48 -51.77 -62.57
C ASP A 255 29.44 -52.97 -62.34
N GLN A 256 28.94 -54.17 -62.57
CA GLN A 256 29.79 -55.35 -62.82
C GLN A 256 29.47 -55.93 -64.17
N SER A 257 30.13 -55.40 -65.23
CA SER A 257 30.34 -56.12 -66.42
C SER A 257 31.76 -55.93 -66.89
N PRO A 258 32.45 -57.02 -67.30
CA PRO A 258 33.93 -57.04 -67.39
C PRO A 258 34.48 -56.77 -68.80
N ASP A 259 35.83 -56.59 -68.88
CA ASP A 259 36.72 -56.56 -70.02
C ASP A 259 36.91 -55.23 -70.77
N THR A 260 38.13 -54.70 -70.84
CA THR A 260 39.31 -55.17 -71.54
C THR A 260 40.47 -54.15 -71.50
N LYS A 261 41.65 -54.67 -71.18
CA LYS A 261 43.03 -54.40 -71.68
C LYS A 261 43.65 -52.95 -71.66
N PRO A 262 44.95 -52.89 -71.34
CA PRO A 262 45.73 -51.71 -71.08
C PRO A 262 46.54 -51.20 -72.26
N THR A 263 46.91 -49.93 -72.24
CA THR A 263 48.22 -49.41 -72.70
C THR A 263 48.28 -47.88 -72.64
N PRO A 264 49.42 -47.20 -72.83
CA PRO A 264 50.17 -46.64 -71.74
C PRO A 264 50.43 -45.12 -71.86
N ASN A 265 50.96 -44.58 -70.81
CA ASN A 265 51.82 -43.39 -70.66
C ASN A 265 51.58 -42.14 -71.56
N LYS A 266 51.43 -41.04 -70.91
CA LYS A 266 52.36 -39.90 -71.07
C LYS A 266 52.12 -38.82 -69.96
N ASP A 267 53.17 -38.60 -69.28
CA ASP A 267 53.78 -37.46 -68.62
C ASP A 267 53.10 -36.07 -68.70
N SER A 268 53.43 -35.40 -67.63
CA SER A 268 53.59 -33.94 -67.44
C SER A 268 52.32 -33.10 -67.37
N ASP A 269 52.17 -32.18 -66.50
CA ASP A 269 53.08 -31.24 -65.87
C ASP A 269 52.46 -30.43 -64.79
N VAL A 270 53.26 -30.14 -63.88
CA VAL A 270 53.18 -29.16 -62.82
C VAL A 270 52.53 -27.84 -63.24
N ARG A 271 51.66 -27.27 -62.44
CA ARG A 271 51.77 -25.85 -62.06
C ARG A 271 50.98 -25.47 -60.85
N GLN A 272 51.70 -25.17 -59.78
CA GLN A 272 51.33 -24.26 -58.75
C GLN A 272 50.99 -22.86 -59.28
N ARG A 273 50.06 -22.19 -58.65
CA ARG A 273 50.08 -20.77 -58.17
C ARG A 273 48.65 -20.40 -57.70
N LYS A 274 48.51 -19.82 -56.68
CA LYS A 274 48.83 -18.89 -55.62
C LYS A 274 47.64 -18.84 -54.72
#